data_e67ecce8554c041ba646678de1157723
#
_entry.id   e67ecce8554c041ba646678de1157723
#
_cell.length_a   1.000
_cell.length_b   1.000
_cell.length_c   1.000
_cell.angle_alpha   90.00
_cell.angle_beta   90.00
_cell.angle_gamma   90.00
#
_symmetry.space_group_name_H-M   'P 1'
#
loop_
_entity.id
_entity.type
_entity.pdbx_description
1 polymer ?
#
loop_
_entity_poly.entity_id
_entity_poly.type
_entity_poly.pdbx_seq_one_letter_code
_entity_poly.pdbx_strand_id
1 'polypeptide(L)'
;MTDNTIPGFVTAYFGSTEVRLCLTGRTNEGFQDYLQNHSTDRRIHMVDAKDKLYEGKTCYFTFIAPQNELQPLYERVKHIEGINCIFQQDKYRPEYWLELCPGNATKASAIQRVKQLCGCQRVIVFGDSANDISMFQMADEAYATKNAIDELKEIATGIIESNNADGVAKWLETHS
;
A
#
# COMPACT_ATOMS: atom_id res chain seq x y z
N MET A 1 16.56 17.09 0.09
CA MET A 1 17.76 16.26 0.38
C MET A 1 17.24 14.86 0.61
N THR A 2 17.31 14.02 -0.40
CA THR A 2 17.05 12.58 -0.24
C THR A 2 18.21 12.01 0.55
N ASP A 3 17.92 11.35 1.66
CA ASP A 3 18.90 10.59 2.40
C ASP A 3 19.33 9.42 1.51
N ASN A 4 20.51 9.56 0.90
CA ASN A 4 20.98 8.72 -0.21
C ASN A 4 21.45 7.33 0.24
N THR A 5 21.20 6.95 1.47
CA THR A 5 21.70 5.74 2.10
C THR A 5 20.63 4.63 2.18
N ILE A 6 19.37 4.98 2.28
CA ILE A 6 18.29 4.01 2.47
C ILE A 6 17.87 3.42 1.13
N PRO A 7 17.87 2.09 0.97
CA PRO A 7 17.42 1.44 -0.25
C PRO A 7 15.89 1.49 -0.36
N GLY A 8 15.40 1.54 -1.60
CA GLY A 8 13.97 1.62 -1.87
C GLY A 8 13.64 1.70 -3.34
N PHE A 9 12.35 1.81 -3.60
CA PHE A 9 11.78 1.95 -4.94
C PHE A 9 11.16 3.31 -5.13
N VAL A 10 11.30 3.84 -6.33
CA VAL A 10 10.46 4.90 -6.89
C VAL A 10 9.55 4.25 -7.92
N THR A 11 8.26 4.19 -7.63
CA THR A 11 7.27 3.69 -8.58
C THR A 11 6.80 4.84 -9.47
N ALA A 12 6.88 4.62 -10.76
CA ALA A 12 6.49 5.61 -11.77
C ALA A 12 5.74 4.96 -12.94
N TYR A 13 5.01 5.78 -13.69
CA TYR A 13 4.35 5.38 -14.92
C TYR A 13 5.03 5.99 -16.13
N PHE A 14 5.31 5.16 -17.14
CA PHE A 14 5.70 5.53 -18.49
C PHE A 14 4.51 5.20 -19.42
N GLY A 15 3.73 6.22 -19.75
CA GLY A 15 2.43 5.99 -20.38
C GLY A 15 1.50 5.20 -19.47
N SER A 16 1.11 3.98 -19.87
CA SER A 16 0.29 3.04 -19.08
C SER A 16 1.11 1.98 -18.33
N THR A 17 2.43 1.96 -18.50
CA THR A 17 3.30 0.94 -17.91
C THR A 17 3.81 1.39 -16.54
N GLU A 18 3.52 0.61 -15.50
CA GLU A 18 4.09 0.80 -14.16
C GLU A 18 5.51 0.22 -14.11
N VAL A 19 6.43 0.98 -13.56
CA VAL A 19 7.79 0.55 -13.24
C VAL A 19 8.15 0.88 -11.80
N ARG A 20 9.07 0.11 -11.23
CA ARG A 20 9.66 0.30 -9.90
C ARG A 20 11.15 0.46 -10.05
N LEU A 21 11.61 1.69 -9.96
CA LEU A 21 13.00 2.05 -10.15
C LEU A 21 13.76 1.98 -8.82
N CYS A 22 14.90 1.28 -8.80
CA CYS A 22 15.78 1.24 -7.65
C CYS A 22 17.25 1.45 -8.06
N LEU A 23 18.02 2.07 -7.17
CA LEU A 23 19.41 2.43 -7.50
C LEU A 23 20.35 1.23 -7.29
N THR A 24 21.14 0.92 -8.32
CA THR A 24 22.19 -0.10 -8.26
C THR A 24 23.17 0.19 -7.13
N GLY A 25 23.56 -0.85 -6.39
CA GLY A 25 24.51 -0.72 -5.28
C GLY A 25 23.91 -0.13 -3.97
N ARG A 26 22.64 0.23 -3.95
CA ARG A 26 21.92 0.62 -2.74
C ARG A 26 21.08 -0.55 -2.25
N THR A 27 21.52 -1.16 -1.14
CA THR A 27 20.87 -2.36 -0.62
C THR A 27 21.17 -2.53 0.87
N ASN A 28 20.29 -3.25 1.55
CA ASN A 28 20.48 -3.85 2.87
C ASN A 28 19.87 -5.27 2.83
N GLU A 29 19.94 -6.00 3.93
CA GLU A 29 19.47 -7.39 3.98
C GLU A 29 17.98 -7.52 3.62
N GLY A 30 17.11 -6.71 4.24
CA GLY A 30 15.67 -6.75 3.97
C GLY A 30 15.30 -6.39 2.53
N PHE A 31 15.98 -5.40 1.94
CA PHE A 31 15.77 -5.01 0.55
C PHE A 31 16.26 -6.08 -0.43
N GLN A 32 17.42 -6.72 -0.15
CA GLN A 32 17.92 -7.85 -0.94
C GLN A 32 16.94 -9.01 -0.94
N ASP A 33 16.45 -9.38 0.22
CA ASP A 33 15.46 -10.43 0.37
C ASP A 33 14.15 -10.11 -0.37
N TYR A 34 13.72 -8.83 -0.31
CA TYR A 34 12.57 -8.40 -1.12
C TYR A 34 12.82 -8.63 -2.61
N LEU A 35 13.97 -8.19 -3.13
CA LEU A 35 14.33 -8.36 -4.54
C LEU A 35 14.40 -9.84 -4.95
N GLN A 36 14.95 -10.71 -4.09
CA GLN A 36 15.03 -12.15 -4.35
C GLN A 36 13.64 -12.79 -4.42
N ASN A 37 12.77 -12.48 -3.44
CA ASN A 37 11.42 -13.01 -3.38
C ASN A 37 10.51 -12.49 -4.51
N HIS A 38 10.88 -11.36 -5.12
CA HIS A 38 10.16 -10.75 -6.24
C HIS A 38 10.99 -10.73 -7.54
N SER A 39 11.91 -11.67 -7.69
CA SER A 39 12.82 -11.76 -8.86
C SER A 39 12.11 -11.91 -10.21
N THR A 40 10.85 -12.34 -10.22
CA THR A 40 10.00 -12.44 -11.42
C THR A 40 9.16 -11.20 -11.68
N ASP A 41 9.18 -10.19 -10.80
CA ASP A 41 8.43 -8.94 -11.00
C ASP A 41 9.10 -8.08 -12.06
N ARG A 42 8.53 -8.10 -13.27
CA ARG A 42 9.05 -7.37 -14.43
C ARG A 42 8.98 -5.84 -14.30
N ARG A 43 8.32 -5.31 -13.27
CA ARG A 43 8.25 -3.87 -13.01
C ARG A 43 9.52 -3.35 -12.36
N ILE A 44 10.33 -4.21 -11.73
CA ILE A 44 11.55 -3.82 -11.03
C ILE A 44 12.69 -3.61 -12.04
N HIS A 45 13.23 -2.38 -12.04
CA HIS A 45 14.35 -1.99 -12.87
C HIS A 45 15.44 -1.32 -12.03
N MET A 46 16.65 -1.85 -12.15
CA MET A 46 17.85 -1.25 -11.56
C MET A 46 18.34 -0.11 -12.43
N VAL A 47 18.62 1.05 -11.83
CA VAL A 47 19.20 2.20 -12.51
C VAL A 47 20.55 2.57 -11.87
N ASP A 48 21.47 3.09 -12.69
CA ASP A 48 22.85 3.41 -12.29
C ASP A 48 23.05 4.87 -11.88
N ALA A 49 22.06 5.74 -12.14
CA ALA A 49 22.12 7.16 -11.84
C ALA A 49 20.86 7.63 -11.09
N LYS A 50 21.03 8.57 -10.16
CA LYS A 50 19.96 9.07 -9.29
C LYS A 50 18.86 9.81 -10.03
N ASP A 51 19.20 10.55 -11.06
CA ASP A 51 18.26 11.27 -11.91
C ASP A 51 17.28 10.33 -12.60
N LYS A 52 17.76 9.14 -12.99
CA LYS A 52 16.91 8.09 -13.58
C LYS A 52 15.84 7.54 -12.65
N LEU A 53 16.01 7.66 -11.32
CA LEU A 53 14.98 7.27 -10.36
C LEU A 53 13.68 8.09 -10.48
N TYR A 54 13.77 9.27 -11.03
CA TYR A 54 12.64 10.21 -11.09
C TYR A 54 12.10 10.42 -12.50
N GLU A 55 12.52 9.58 -13.44
CA GLU A 55 11.95 9.56 -14.79
C GLU A 55 10.50 9.05 -14.77
N GLY A 56 9.69 9.56 -15.70
CA GLY A 56 8.26 9.22 -15.76
C GLY A 56 7.39 9.98 -14.77
N LYS A 57 6.15 9.51 -14.59
CA LYS A 57 5.21 10.07 -13.62
C LYS A 57 5.33 9.35 -12.29
N THR A 58 6.17 9.84 -11.40
CA THR A 58 6.34 9.28 -10.05
C THR A 58 5.04 9.34 -9.26
N CYS A 59 4.65 8.23 -8.63
CA CYS A 59 3.41 8.13 -7.85
C CYS A 59 3.59 7.49 -6.47
N TYR A 60 4.68 6.77 -6.22
CA TYR A 60 4.88 6.04 -4.97
C TYR A 60 6.36 5.90 -4.63
N PHE A 61 6.67 5.97 -3.34
CA PHE A 61 8.00 5.66 -2.82
C PHE A 61 7.87 4.57 -1.78
N THR A 62 8.75 3.59 -1.82
CA THR A 62 8.85 2.52 -0.83
C THR A 62 10.29 2.43 -0.34
N PHE A 63 10.50 2.48 0.96
CA PHE A 63 11.81 2.28 1.59
C PHE A 63 11.71 1.10 2.53
N ILE A 64 12.74 0.24 2.55
CA ILE A 64 12.81 -0.95 3.40
C ILE A 64 14.14 -0.89 4.15
N ALA A 65 14.07 -0.75 5.48
CA ALA A 65 15.27 -0.71 6.33
C ALA A 65 14.90 -0.94 7.82
N PRO A 66 15.90 -1.10 8.71
CA PRO A 66 15.66 -1.09 10.15
C PRO A 66 14.97 0.20 10.62
N GLN A 67 14.17 0.10 11.69
CA GLN A 67 13.39 1.22 12.22
C GLN A 67 14.24 2.47 12.48
N ASN A 68 15.39 2.30 13.10
CA ASN A 68 16.29 3.40 13.45
C ASN A 68 16.83 4.18 12.25
N GLU A 69 16.88 3.57 11.07
CA GLU A 69 17.28 4.22 9.83
C GLU A 69 16.11 4.96 9.17
N LEU A 70 14.90 4.37 9.22
CA LEU A 70 13.70 4.96 8.59
C LEU A 70 13.01 6.02 9.45
N GLN A 71 13.07 5.90 10.77
CA GLN A 71 12.40 6.83 11.69
C GLN A 71 12.76 8.31 11.44
N PRO A 72 14.04 8.69 11.26
CA PRO A 72 14.38 10.09 10.96
C PRO A 72 13.80 10.59 9.63
N LEU A 73 13.71 9.71 8.63
CA LEU A 73 13.09 10.06 7.36
C LEU A 73 11.57 10.23 7.52
N TYR A 74 10.92 9.29 8.21
CA TYR A 74 9.49 9.37 8.54
C TYR A 74 9.14 10.67 9.24
N GLU A 75 9.87 11.05 10.30
CA GLU A 75 9.62 12.29 11.04
C GLU A 75 9.72 13.56 10.17
N ARG A 76 10.56 13.53 9.14
CA ARG A 76 10.73 14.64 8.18
C ARG A 76 9.61 14.73 7.16
N VAL A 77 9.02 13.58 6.77
CA VAL A 77 8.07 13.54 5.63
C VAL A 77 6.61 13.43 6.05
N LYS A 78 6.32 12.94 7.25
CA LYS A 78 4.94 12.68 7.74
C LYS A 78 4.04 13.92 7.81
N HIS A 79 4.64 15.12 7.79
CA HIS A 79 3.92 16.39 7.86
C HIS A 79 3.79 17.10 6.50
N ILE A 80 4.28 16.46 5.42
CA ILE A 80 4.18 17.06 4.08
C ILE A 80 2.72 17.00 3.64
N GLU A 81 2.13 18.18 3.42
CA GLU A 81 0.75 18.27 2.97
C GLU A 81 0.57 17.60 1.60
N GLY A 82 -0.56 16.91 1.43
CA GLY A 82 -0.89 16.22 0.18
C GLY A 82 -0.19 14.86 0.00
N ILE A 83 0.59 14.41 0.99
CA ILE A 83 1.23 13.08 0.98
C ILE A 83 0.65 12.23 2.11
N ASN A 84 0.28 11.00 1.78
CA ASN A 84 0.01 9.94 2.74
C ASN A 84 1.31 9.19 3.03
N CYS A 85 1.62 9.04 4.32
CA CYS A 85 2.86 8.45 4.81
C CYS A 85 2.52 7.25 5.70
N ILE A 86 2.88 6.05 5.26
CA ILE A 86 2.65 4.81 5.97
C ILE A 86 3.99 4.32 6.51
N PHE A 87 4.07 4.13 7.83
CA PHE A 87 5.26 3.64 8.50
C PHE A 87 4.88 2.44 9.38
N GLN A 88 5.33 1.25 9.01
CA GLN A 88 4.93 0.02 9.69
C GLN A 88 6.03 -1.02 9.67
N GLN A 89 6.04 -1.89 10.67
CA GLN A 89 6.90 -3.07 10.68
C GLN A 89 6.35 -4.15 9.75
N ASP A 90 7.24 -4.84 9.05
CA ASP A 90 6.88 -6.05 8.30
C ASP A 90 6.32 -7.13 9.25
N LYS A 91 5.31 -7.87 8.82
CA LYS A 91 4.65 -8.92 9.64
C LYS A 91 5.56 -10.11 9.95
N TYR A 92 6.57 -10.36 9.11
CA TYR A 92 7.39 -11.56 9.14
C TYR A 92 8.88 -11.29 9.38
N ARG A 93 9.28 -9.97 9.41
CA ARG A 93 10.65 -9.52 9.44
C ARG A 93 10.87 -8.35 10.40
N PRO A 94 12.10 -8.13 10.87
CA PRO A 94 12.40 -6.99 11.76
C PRO A 94 12.40 -5.63 11.04
N GLU A 95 12.48 -5.63 9.71
CA GLU A 95 12.51 -4.40 8.92
C GLU A 95 11.18 -3.65 8.99
N TYR A 96 11.30 -2.33 8.82
CA TYR A 96 10.19 -1.42 8.64
C TYR A 96 10.04 -1.01 7.18
N TRP A 97 8.84 -0.70 6.83
CA TRP A 97 8.47 -0.12 5.55
C TRP A 97 8.04 1.31 5.77
N LEU A 98 8.61 2.21 4.96
CA LEU A 98 8.15 3.58 4.85
C LEU A 98 7.65 3.78 3.42
N GLU A 99 6.36 4.05 3.29
CA GLU A 99 5.70 4.22 2.02
C GLU A 99 5.12 5.63 1.92
N LEU A 100 5.35 6.29 0.79
CA LEU A 100 4.84 7.63 0.51
C LEU A 100 4.01 7.59 -0.77
N CYS A 101 2.78 8.09 -0.69
CA CYS A 101 1.90 8.21 -1.85
C CYS A 101 1.09 9.51 -1.79
N PRO A 102 0.43 9.92 -2.89
CA PRO A 102 -0.48 11.04 -2.85
C PRO A 102 -1.55 10.88 -1.77
N GLY A 103 -1.84 11.92 -1.00
CA GLY A 103 -2.77 11.87 0.13
C GLY A 103 -4.20 11.46 -0.25
N ASN A 104 -4.57 11.65 -1.52
CA ASN A 104 -5.84 11.20 -2.06
C ASN A 104 -5.81 9.76 -2.64
N ALA A 105 -4.66 9.08 -2.60
CA ALA A 105 -4.53 7.70 -3.05
C ALA A 105 -4.94 6.72 -1.92
N THR A 106 -6.21 6.72 -1.57
CA THR A 106 -6.80 5.85 -0.55
C THR A 106 -7.76 4.84 -1.20
N LYS A 107 -8.03 3.73 -0.49
CA LYS A 107 -9.06 2.77 -0.94
C LYS A 107 -10.42 3.45 -1.11
N ALA A 108 -10.78 4.35 -0.21
CA ALA A 108 -12.03 5.11 -0.28
C ALA A 108 -12.13 5.96 -1.54
N SER A 109 -11.10 6.74 -1.87
CA SER A 109 -11.10 7.58 -3.07
C SER A 109 -11.12 6.76 -4.36
N ALA A 110 -10.43 5.61 -4.38
CA ALA A 110 -10.45 4.70 -5.51
C ALA A 110 -11.86 4.12 -5.74
N ILE A 111 -12.54 3.68 -4.67
CA ILE A 111 -13.92 3.16 -4.73
C ILE A 111 -14.89 4.24 -5.20
N GLN A 112 -14.80 5.47 -4.69
CA GLN A 112 -15.65 6.57 -5.16
C GLN A 112 -15.49 6.80 -6.67
N ARG A 113 -14.25 6.76 -7.16
CA ARG A 113 -13.98 6.91 -8.59
C ARG A 113 -14.57 5.76 -9.41
N VAL A 114 -14.44 4.51 -8.94
CA VAL A 114 -15.05 3.33 -9.57
C VAL A 114 -16.58 3.45 -9.56
N LYS A 115 -17.19 3.84 -8.42
CA LYS A 115 -18.65 4.08 -8.31
C LYS A 115 -19.14 5.05 -9.38
N GLN A 116 -18.43 6.17 -9.57
CA GLN A 116 -18.74 7.17 -10.59
C GLN A 116 -18.61 6.62 -12.03
N LEU A 117 -17.49 5.94 -12.31
CA LEU A 117 -17.20 5.39 -13.64
C LEU A 117 -18.19 4.29 -14.05
N CYS A 118 -18.62 3.46 -13.11
CA CYS A 118 -19.54 2.35 -13.35
C CYS A 118 -21.01 2.74 -13.20
N GLY A 119 -21.32 3.95 -12.71
CA GLY A 119 -22.69 4.36 -12.42
C GLY A 119 -23.37 3.56 -11.29
N CYS A 120 -22.58 2.94 -10.39
CA CYS A 120 -23.09 2.10 -9.32
C CYS A 120 -23.83 2.93 -8.27
N GLN A 121 -25.00 2.44 -7.85
CA GLN A 121 -25.81 3.09 -6.80
C GLN A 121 -25.39 2.67 -5.40
N ARG A 122 -24.90 1.44 -5.25
CA ARG A 122 -24.56 0.82 -3.96
C ARG A 122 -23.13 0.30 -3.96
N VAL A 123 -22.43 0.47 -2.83
CA VAL A 123 -21.08 0.00 -2.59
C VAL A 123 -21.10 -0.92 -1.37
N ILE A 124 -20.65 -2.14 -1.57
CA ILE A 124 -20.41 -3.11 -0.50
C ILE A 124 -18.90 -3.36 -0.46
N VAL A 125 -18.31 -3.32 0.73
CA VAL A 125 -16.88 -3.51 0.93
C VAL A 125 -16.58 -4.61 1.94
N PHE A 126 -15.41 -5.24 1.77
CA PHE A 126 -14.89 -6.25 2.67
C PHE A 126 -13.47 -5.85 3.10
N GLY A 127 -13.11 -6.11 4.36
CA GLY A 127 -11.79 -5.73 4.86
C GLY A 127 -11.37 -6.44 6.14
N ASP A 128 -10.09 -6.31 6.47
CA ASP A 128 -9.49 -6.93 7.66
C ASP A 128 -8.47 -6.04 8.40
N SER A 129 -8.04 -4.93 7.82
CA SER A 129 -6.89 -4.15 8.28
C SER A 129 -7.19 -2.65 8.41
N ALA A 130 -6.32 -1.92 9.11
CA ALA A 130 -6.49 -0.49 9.38
C ALA A 130 -6.61 0.39 8.09
N ASN A 131 -5.97 -0.02 7.00
CA ASN A 131 -6.08 0.68 5.72
C ASN A 131 -7.46 0.55 5.06
N ASP A 132 -8.36 -0.29 5.61
CA ASP A 132 -9.73 -0.48 5.15
C ASP A 132 -10.73 0.44 5.86
N ILE A 133 -10.34 1.07 6.98
CA ILE A 133 -11.24 1.91 7.79
C ILE A 133 -11.89 3.00 6.93
N SER A 134 -11.11 3.69 6.11
CA SER A 134 -11.64 4.78 5.27
C SER A 134 -12.67 4.31 4.23
N MET A 135 -12.54 3.09 3.69
CA MET A 135 -13.53 2.55 2.76
C MET A 135 -14.78 2.04 3.48
N PHE A 136 -14.64 1.51 4.72
CA PHE A 136 -15.78 1.11 5.55
C PHE A 136 -16.67 2.30 5.90
N GLN A 137 -16.07 3.44 6.25
CA GLN A 137 -16.78 4.67 6.61
C GLN A 137 -17.58 5.28 5.44
N MET A 138 -17.23 4.99 4.19
CA MET A 138 -17.87 5.56 3.01
C MET A 138 -18.79 4.60 2.26
N ALA A 139 -18.75 3.31 2.58
CA ALA A 139 -19.56 2.29 1.92
C ALA A 139 -21.02 2.31 2.41
N ASP A 140 -21.91 1.83 1.57
CA ASP A 140 -23.31 1.62 1.95
C ASP A 140 -23.45 0.41 2.89
N GLU A 141 -22.57 -0.61 2.72
CA GLU A 141 -22.40 -1.74 3.62
C GLU A 141 -20.94 -2.15 3.69
N ALA A 142 -20.49 -2.55 4.87
CA ALA A 142 -19.11 -2.94 5.13
C ALA A 142 -19.06 -4.22 5.98
N TYR A 143 -18.36 -5.25 5.50
CA TYR A 143 -18.26 -6.54 6.16
C TYR A 143 -16.82 -6.83 6.57
N ALA A 144 -16.59 -6.94 7.88
CA ALA A 144 -15.30 -7.31 8.44
C ALA A 144 -15.14 -8.83 8.43
N THR A 145 -13.97 -9.33 8.04
CA THR A 145 -13.67 -10.74 8.22
C THR A 145 -13.43 -11.05 9.71
N LYS A 146 -13.66 -12.29 10.13
CA LYS A 146 -13.50 -12.73 11.53
C LYS A 146 -12.10 -12.46 12.09
N ASN A 147 -11.07 -12.48 11.24
CA ASN A 147 -9.69 -12.16 11.59
C ASN A 147 -9.35 -10.66 11.47
N ALA A 148 -10.32 -9.79 11.20
CA ALA A 148 -10.11 -8.35 11.12
C ALA A 148 -9.72 -7.75 12.49
N ILE A 149 -9.10 -6.57 12.45
CA ILE A 149 -8.82 -5.76 13.63
C ILE A 149 -10.13 -5.31 14.31
N ASP A 150 -10.08 -5.09 15.61
CA ASP A 150 -11.29 -4.80 16.39
C ASP A 150 -11.92 -3.46 16.00
N GLU A 151 -11.12 -2.44 15.68
CA GLU A 151 -11.59 -1.14 15.21
C GLU A 151 -12.43 -1.25 13.92
N LEU A 152 -12.08 -2.20 13.04
CA LEU A 152 -12.84 -2.42 11.81
C LEU A 152 -14.14 -3.16 12.07
N LYS A 153 -14.14 -4.14 13.01
CA LYS A 153 -15.35 -4.86 13.42
C LYS A 153 -16.38 -3.96 14.10
N GLU A 154 -15.92 -2.94 14.86
CA GLU A 154 -16.79 -1.97 15.52
C GLU A 154 -17.61 -1.11 14.57
N ILE A 155 -17.06 -0.80 13.38
CA ILE A 155 -17.72 0.03 12.37
C ILE A 155 -18.37 -0.78 11.23
N ALA A 156 -18.25 -2.11 11.27
CA ALA A 156 -18.79 -2.99 10.25
C ALA A 156 -20.30 -3.14 10.33
N THR A 157 -20.95 -3.28 9.18
CA THR A 157 -22.37 -3.70 9.07
C THR A 157 -22.55 -5.12 9.61
N GLY A 158 -21.55 -5.97 9.42
CA GLY A 158 -21.53 -7.34 9.90
C GLY A 158 -20.16 -7.99 9.85
N ILE A 159 -20.03 -9.12 10.54
CA ILE A 159 -18.81 -9.92 10.56
C ILE A 159 -19.07 -11.20 9.80
N ILE A 160 -18.20 -11.51 8.84
CA ILE A 160 -18.24 -12.71 8.01
C ILE A 160 -17.13 -13.69 8.43
N GLU A 161 -17.14 -14.90 7.86
CA GLU A 161 -16.07 -15.87 8.08
C GLU A 161 -14.69 -15.31 7.72
N SER A 162 -13.62 -15.94 8.26
CA SER A 162 -12.26 -15.50 8.02
C SER A 162 -11.85 -15.64 6.55
N ASN A 163 -10.80 -14.93 6.16
CA ASN A 163 -10.19 -15.07 4.84
C ASN A 163 -9.74 -16.53 4.55
N ASN A 164 -9.25 -17.26 5.57
CA ASN A 164 -8.86 -18.65 5.45
C ASN A 164 -10.05 -19.64 5.33
N ALA A 165 -11.26 -19.15 5.58
CA ALA A 165 -12.50 -19.93 5.46
C ALA A 165 -13.38 -19.44 4.29
N ASP A 166 -12.79 -18.75 3.30
CA ASP A 166 -13.47 -18.21 2.12
C ASP A 166 -14.66 -17.29 2.45
N GLY A 167 -14.52 -16.49 3.52
CA GLY A 167 -15.63 -15.69 4.07
C GLY A 167 -16.30 -14.77 3.05
N VAL A 168 -15.53 -14.07 2.21
CA VAL A 168 -16.07 -13.18 1.17
C VAL A 168 -16.82 -13.98 0.09
N ALA A 169 -16.25 -15.09 -0.38
CA ALA A 169 -16.88 -15.91 -1.40
C ALA A 169 -18.23 -16.46 -0.92
N LYS A 170 -18.30 -17.01 0.29
CA LYS A 170 -19.52 -17.52 0.90
C LYS A 170 -20.58 -16.43 1.08
N TRP A 171 -20.15 -15.23 1.47
CA TRP A 171 -21.07 -14.11 1.59
C TRP A 171 -21.68 -13.74 0.23
N LEU A 172 -20.85 -13.66 -0.81
CA LEU A 172 -21.30 -13.35 -2.17
C LEU A 172 -22.27 -14.42 -2.72
N GLU A 173 -22.00 -15.71 -2.47
CA GLU A 173 -22.89 -16.81 -2.88
C GLU A 173 -24.31 -16.72 -2.27
N THR A 174 -24.43 -16.12 -1.10
CA THR A 174 -25.72 -16.03 -0.38
C THR A 174 -26.43 -14.70 -0.58
N HIS A 175 -25.78 -13.68 -1.17
CA HIS A 175 -26.30 -12.31 -1.31
C HIS A 175 -26.23 -11.77 -2.75
N SER A 176 -25.89 -12.60 -3.74
CA SER A 176 -25.91 -12.28 -5.17
C SER A 176 -27.25 -12.59 -5.85
#